data_12f24f3da6db856eeb4b61aa25e440b9
#
_entry.id   12f24f3da6db856eeb4b61aa25e440b9
#
_cell.length_a   1.000
_cell.length_b   1.000
_cell.length_c   1.000
_cell.angle_alpha   90.00
_cell.angle_beta   90.00
_cell.angle_gamma   90.00
#
_symmetry.space_group_name_H-M   'P 1'
#
loop_
_entity.id
_entity.type
_entity.pdbx_description
1 polymer ?
#
loop_
_entity_poly.entity_id
_entity_poly.type
_entity_poly.pdbx_seq_one_letter_code
_entity_poly.pdbx_strand_id
1 'polypeptide(L)'
;MNQILIKNGTIITMNPDREIIESGSVLIKDNKIAQVSKDEIKVNNDTCIIDANRKVILPGLIDCHTHAGHTMVKSLGVGKSNDWVDACLKIYSTGSSLSFWETDASLSALEKIKAGVTSSLILFGGGTDLLRSDKPDYAVSYAKSFGENGIKGIVAVGPNRPPYPTMFYDKENNTPVE
;
A
#
# COMPACT_ATOMS: atom_id res chain seq x y z
N MET A 1 -14.03 -18.20 15.44
CA MET A 1 -14.35 -17.12 14.45
C MET A 1 -14.10 -15.79 15.12
N ASN A 2 -13.19 -15.00 14.57
CA ASN A 2 -12.96 -13.65 15.10
C ASN A 2 -14.09 -12.73 14.64
N GLN A 3 -14.83 -12.19 15.60
CA GLN A 3 -15.88 -11.22 15.34
C GLN A 3 -15.51 -9.86 15.95
N ILE A 4 -15.74 -8.81 15.19
CA ILE A 4 -15.57 -7.43 15.64
C ILE A 4 -16.87 -6.68 15.33
N LEU A 5 -17.43 -6.05 16.36
CA LEU A 5 -18.56 -5.13 16.21
C LEU A 5 -18.08 -3.71 16.45
N ILE A 6 -18.15 -2.88 15.42
CA ILE A 6 -17.96 -1.43 15.55
C ILE A 6 -19.34 -0.82 15.67
N LYS A 7 -19.65 -0.10 16.76
CA LYS A 7 -20.97 0.44 17.03
C LYS A 7 -20.99 1.92 17.35
N ASN A 8 -22.18 2.52 17.26
CA ASN A 8 -22.46 3.92 17.63
C ASN A 8 -21.76 4.98 16.76
N GLY A 9 -21.23 4.62 15.60
CA GLY A 9 -20.55 5.56 14.71
C GLY A 9 -21.44 6.07 13.58
N THR A 10 -21.09 7.21 13.01
CA THR A 10 -21.66 7.66 11.74
C THR A 10 -20.98 6.89 10.60
N ILE A 11 -21.75 6.06 9.89
CA ILE A 11 -21.23 5.22 8.83
C ILE A 11 -21.39 5.93 7.49
N ILE A 12 -20.30 6.16 6.77
CA ILE A 12 -20.30 6.59 5.38
C ILE A 12 -20.09 5.34 4.54
N THR A 13 -21.18 4.82 3.95
CA THR A 13 -21.14 3.49 3.32
C THR A 13 -20.34 3.42 2.03
N MET A 14 -20.21 4.54 1.33
CA MET A 14 -19.61 4.63 -0.02
C MET A 14 -20.30 3.69 -1.03
N ASN A 15 -21.53 3.27 -0.75
CA ASN A 15 -22.34 2.49 -1.68
C ASN A 15 -22.87 3.37 -2.84
N PRO A 16 -23.48 2.79 -3.89
CA PRO A 16 -24.03 3.55 -5.01
C PRO A 16 -25.04 4.64 -4.58
N ASP A 17 -25.79 4.37 -3.53
CA ASP A 17 -26.81 5.31 -3.00
C ASP A 17 -26.21 6.40 -2.12
N ARG A 18 -24.90 6.34 -1.86
CA ARG A 18 -24.16 7.27 -0.98
C ARG A 18 -24.82 7.45 0.39
N GLU A 19 -25.32 6.35 0.93
CA GLU A 19 -26.03 6.34 2.19
C GLU A 19 -25.11 6.72 3.36
N ILE A 20 -25.65 7.54 4.26
CA ILE A 20 -25.00 7.88 5.54
C ILE A 20 -25.93 7.37 6.65
N ILE A 21 -25.41 6.52 7.53
CA ILE A 21 -26.14 5.96 8.65
C ILE A 21 -25.63 6.59 9.93
N GLU A 22 -26.45 7.43 10.54
CA GLU A 22 -26.13 8.01 11.85
C GLU A 22 -26.26 6.95 12.95
N SER A 23 -25.28 6.92 13.86
CA SER A 23 -25.29 5.99 15.00
C SER A 23 -25.43 4.51 14.62
N GLY A 24 -24.86 4.12 13.49
CA GLY A 24 -24.92 2.75 12.98
C GLY A 24 -23.84 1.82 13.54
N SER A 25 -23.93 0.58 13.10
CA SER A 25 -23.00 -0.49 13.50
C SER A 25 -22.53 -1.30 12.29
N VAL A 26 -21.29 -1.76 12.35
CA VAL A 26 -20.65 -2.65 11.37
C VAL A 26 -20.20 -3.92 12.09
N LEU A 27 -20.70 -5.07 11.65
CA LEU A 27 -20.23 -6.37 12.11
C LEU A 27 -19.25 -6.95 11.11
N ILE A 28 -18.06 -7.28 11.59
CA ILE A 28 -17.02 -7.96 10.83
C ILE A 28 -16.90 -9.38 11.36
N LYS A 29 -16.93 -10.35 10.44
CA LYS A 29 -16.68 -11.76 10.74
C LYS A 29 -15.47 -12.21 9.94
N ASP A 30 -14.47 -12.70 10.64
CA ASP A 30 -13.18 -13.04 10.09
C ASP A 30 -12.55 -11.83 9.35
N ASN A 31 -12.56 -11.78 8.04
CA ASN A 31 -12.00 -10.69 7.23
C ASN A 31 -13.04 -10.02 6.30
N LYS A 32 -14.35 -10.17 6.60
CA LYS A 32 -15.42 -9.65 5.76
C LYS A 32 -16.43 -8.84 6.59
N ILE A 33 -16.96 -7.79 5.98
CA ILE A 33 -18.13 -7.10 6.51
C ILE A 33 -19.32 -8.05 6.37
N ALA A 34 -19.88 -8.46 7.50
CA ALA A 34 -21.01 -9.37 7.55
C ALA A 34 -22.35 -8.63 7.58
N GLN A 35 -22.39 -7.47 8.21
CA GLN A 35 -23.59 -6.67 8.33
C GLN A 35 -23.26 -5.21 8.58
N VAL A 36 -24.04 -4.31 7.98
CA VAL A 36 -24.10 -2.88 8.30
C VAL A 36 -25.53 -2.56 8.66
N SER A 37 -25.78 -1.88 9.76
CA SER A 37 -27.12 -1.63 10.26
C SER A 37 -27.21 -0.36 11.09
N LYS A 38 -28.36 0.31 11.02
CA LYS A 38 -28.76 1.34 11.98
C LYS A 38 -29.36 0.75 13.26
N ASP A 39 -29.85 -0.48 13.18
CA ASP A 39 -30.42 -1.17 14.31
C ASP A 39 -29.33 -1.93 15.10
N GLU A 40 -29.65 -2.27 16.35
CA GLU A 40 -28.72 -3.02 17.19
C GLU A 40 -28.41 -4.40 16.60
N ILE A 41 -27.13 -4.72 16.52
CA ILE A 41 -26.65 -6.05 16.09
C ILE A 41 -26.34 -6.87 17.33
N LYS A 42 -27.09 -7.96 17.52
CA LYS A 42 -26.83 -8.91 18.61
C LYS A 42 -25.60 -9.77 18.27
N VAL A 43 -24.68 -9.83 19.18
CA VAL A 43 -23.44 -10.60 19.05
C VAL A 43 -23.18 -11.46 20.27
N ASN A 44 -22.28 -12.43 20.14
CA ASN A 44 -21.88 -13.31 21.23
C ASN A 44 -20.89 -12.59 22.16
N ASN A 45 -20.74 -13.13 23.37
CA ASN A 45 -19.86 -12.57 24.42
C ASN A 45 -18.37 -12.50 24.00
N ASP A 46 -17.95 -13.33 23.03
CA ASP A 46 -16.57 -13.40 22.55
C ASP A 46 -16.28 -12.36 21.45
N THR A 47 -17.26 -11.52 21.10
CA THR A 47 -17.09 -10.49 20.07
C THR A 47 -16.30 -9.31 20.60
N CYS A 48 -15.25 -8.91 19.89
CA CYS A 48 -14.55 -7.68 20.19
C CYS A 48 -15.44 -6.48 19.84
N ILE A 49 -15.70 -5.61 20.81
CA ILE A 49 -16.57 -4.44 20.63
C ILE A 49 -15.71 -3.18 20.58
N ILE A 50 -15.89 -2.39 19.52
CA ILE A 50 -15.28 -1.07 19.34
C ILE A 50 -16.40 -0.04 19.39
N ASP A 51 -16.39 0.82 20.41
CA ASP A 51 -17.31 1.95 20.48
C ASP A 51 -16.78 3.12 19.63
N ALA A 52 -17.51 3.44 18.56
CA ALA A 52 -17.22 4.53 17.65
C ALA A 52 -18.09 5.77 17.92
N ASN A 53 -18.60 5.94 19.12
CA ASN A 53 -19.34 7.12 19.50
C ASN A 53 -18.55 8.40 19.14
N ARG A 54 -19.22 9.34 18.46
CA ARG A 54 -18.62 10.58 17.94
C ARG A 54 -17.50 10.38 16.92
N LYS A 55 -17.45 9.22 16.27
CA LYS A 55 -16.49 8.91 15.18
C LYS A 55 -17.22 8.58 13.90
N VAL A 56 -16.48 8.71 12.80
CA VAL A 56 -16.93 8.29 11.48
C VAL A 56 -16.34 6.92 11.15
N ILE A 57 -17.18 6.03 10.62
CA ILE A 57 -16.79 4.73 10.10
C ILE A 57 -16.91 4.80 8.58
N LEU A 58 -15.81 4.53 7.87
CA LEU A 58 -15.78 4.51 6.41
C LEU A 58 -14.92 3.36 5.91
N PRO A 59 -15.10 2.90 4.67
CA PRO A 59 -14.16 1.97 4.06
C PRO A 59 -12.75 2.52 4.06
N GLY A 60 -11.76 1.64 4.15
CA GLY A 60 -10.37 2.06 4.07
C GLY A 60 -10.07 2.78 2.76
N LEU A 61 -9.21 3.79 2.83
CA LEU A 61 -8.80 4.55 1.66
C LEU A 61 -8.01 3.67 0.69
N ILE A 62 -8.12 3.99 -0.60
CA ILE A 62 -7.38 3.32 -1.66
C ILE A 62 -6.40 4.31 -2.26
N ASP A 63 -5.12 3.99 -2.18
CA ASP A 63 -4.07 4.74 -2.85
C ASP A 63 -3.85 4.14 -4.25
N CYS A 64 -4.34 4.83 -5.26
CA CYS A 64 -4.33 4.35 -6.64
C CYS A 64 -3.00 4.60 -7.37
N HIS A 65 -2.05 5.31 -6.76
CA HIS A 65 -0.76 5.60 -7.38
C HIS A 65 0.29 5.96 -6.34
N THR A 66 1.24 5.07 -6.13
CA THR A 66 2.42 5.33 -5.31
C THR A 66 3.64 4.64 -5.89
N HIS A 67 4.83 5.09 -5.51
CA HIS A 67 6.08 4.50 -5.95
C HIS A 67 6.77 3.76 -4.80
N ALA A 68 7.29 2.58 -5.07
CA ALA A 68 8.17 1.87 -4.16
C ALA A 68 9.53 2.60 -4.04
N GLY A 69 10.22 2.44 -2.93
CA GLY A 69 11.55 3.00 -2.73
C GLY A 69 11.61 4.46 -2.31
N HIS A 70 10.48 5.16 -2.29
CA HIS A 70 10.46 6.60 -1.98
C HIS A 70 10.34 6.90 -0.48
N THR A 71 9.81 5.97 0.29
CA THR A 71 9.49 6.24 1.70
C THR A 71 10.74 6.48 2.54
N MET A 72 11.77 5.69 2.35
CA MET A 72 13.02 5.85 3.07
C MET A 72 13.86 7.04 2.62
N VAL A 73 13.64 7.53 1.40
CA VAL A 73 14.49 8.56 0.79
C VAL A 73 13.77 9.88 0.53
N LYS A 74 12.54 10.01 0.95
CA LYS A 74 11.67 11.16 0.68
C LYS A 74 12.24 12.54 1.08
N SER A 75 13.23 12.57 1.96
CA SER A 75 13.87 13.80 2.39
C SER A 75 15.16 14.15 1.64
N LEU A 76 15.69 13.26 0.80
CA LEU A 76 16.99 13.45 0.17
C LEU A 76 17.03 14.58 -0.86
N GLY A 77 15.93 14.92 -1.46
CA GLY A 77 15.85 15.93 -2.51
C GLY A 77 15.06 17.18 -2.12
N VAL A 78 14.92 17.46 -0.83
CA VAL A 78 14.13 18.61 -0.38
C VAL A 78 14.62 19.92 -0.96
N GLY A 79 13.77 20.56 -1.77
CA GLY A 79 14.05 21.83 -2.42
C GLY A 79 14.93 21.74 -3.68
N LYS A 80 15.30 20.53 -4.13
CA LYS A 80 16.17 20.32 -5.28
C LYS A 80 15.69 19.15 -6.13
N SER A 81 14.93 19.45 -7.18
CA SER A 81 14.32 18.43 -8.04
C SER A 81 15.32 17.51 -8.72
N ASN A 82 16.46 18.04 -9.17
CA ASN A 82 17.48 17.22 -9.85
C ASN A 82 18.14 16.23 -8.87
N ASP A 83 18.49 16.68 -7.67
CA ASP A 83 19.06 15.81 -6.63
C ASP A 83 18.10 14.66 -6.26
N TRP A 84 16.80 14.94 -6.28
CA TRP A 84 15.77 13.92 -6.08
C TRP A 84 15.76 12.89 -7.20
N VAL A 85 15.77 13.33 -8.46
CA VAL A 85 15.77 12.44 -9.63
C VAL A 85 17.02 11.57 -9.63
N ASP A 86 18.19 12.14 -9.36
CA ASP A 86 19.46 11.41 -9.30
C ASP A 86 19.46 10.36 -8.18
N ALA A 87 18.92 10.71 -7.01
CA ALA A 87 18.77 9.76 -5.91
C ALA A 87 17.82 8.60 -6.26
N CYS A 88 16.70 8.89 -6.89
CA CYS A 88 15.76 7.87 -7.33
C CYS A 88 16.36 6.95 -8.39
N LEU A 89 17.01 7.50 -9.41
CA LEU A 89 17.68 6.72 -10.44
C LEU A 89 18.72 5.77 -9.84
N LYS A 90 19.50 6.25 -8.90
CA LYS A 90 20.51 5.45 -8.22
C LYS A 90 19.92 4.31 -7.40
N ILE A 91 18.84 4.57 -6.67
CA ILE A 91 18.14 3.56 -5.87
C ILE A 91 17.54 2.49 -6.77
N TYR A 92 16.84 2.89 -7.82
CA TYR A 92 16.18 1.96 -8.73
C TYR A 92 17.14 1.19 -9.61
N SER A 93 18.35 1.65 -9.79
CA SER A 93 19.31 1.00 -10.68
C SER A 93 20.39 0.21 -9.97
N THR A 94 21.16 0.83 -9.04
CA THR A 94 22.35 0.19 -8.46
C THR A 94 22.45 0.27 -6.98
N GLY A 95 21.89 1.30 -6.40
CA GLY A 95 22.18 1.72 -5.04
C GLY A 95 21.30 1.06 -3.98
N SER A 96 20.53 0.03 -4.33
CA SER A 96 19.62 -0.63 -3.39
C SER A 96 19.92 -2.10 -3.21
N SER A 97 19.74 -2.58 -1.99
CA SER A 97 19.80 -3.99 -1.61
C SER A 97 18.39 -4.58 -1.46
N LEU A 98 18.30 -5.91 -1.35
CA LEU A 98 17.03 -6.57 -1.05
C LEU A 98 16.41 -6.04 0.26
N SER A 99 17.22 -5.91 1.31
CA SER A 99 16.78 -5.39 2.61
C SER A 99 16.30 -3.94 2.55
N PHE A 100 16.82 -3.13 1.63
CA PHE A 100 16.29 -1.79 1.39
C PHE A 100 14.82 -1.85 0.97
N TRP A 101 14.48 -2.72 0.01
CA TRP A 101 13.12 -2.84 -0.51
C TRP A 101 12.16 -3.42 0.52
N GLU A 102 12.61 -4.38 1.33
CA GLU A 102 11.82 -4.93 2.45
C GLU A 102 11.50 -3.87 3.50
N THR A 103 12.50 -3.08 3.85
CA THR A 103 12.34 -2.02 4.86
C THR A 103 11.48 -0.87 4.35
N ASP A 104 11.70 -0.44 3.10
CA ASP A 104 10.87 0.59 2.48
C ASP A 104 9.41 0.17 2.37
N ALA A 105 9.15 -1.08 1.98
CA ALA A 105 7.81 -1.65 1.93
C ALA A 105 7.13 -1.62 3.30
N SER A 106 7.83 -2.05 4.33
CA SER A 106 7.29 -2.08 5.69
C SER A 106 7.00 -0.68 6.23
N LEU A 107 7.91 0.27 6.00
CA LEU A 107 7.71 1.65 6.41
C LEU A 107 6.57 2.31 5.63
N SER A 108 6.51 2.09 4.31
CA SER A 108 5.42 2.59 3.46
C SER A 108 4.07 2.05 3.91
N ALA A 109 3.98 0.75 4.20
CA ALA A 109 2.75 0.13 4.71
C ALA A 109 2.32 0.76 6.03
N LEU A 110 3.25 0.94 6.97
CA LEU A 110 2.96 1.53 8.27
C LEU A 110 2.45 2.98 8.15
N GLU A 111 3.07 3.81 7.31
CA GLU A 111 2.62 5.19 7.08
C GLU A 111 1.22 5.22 6.48
N LYS A 112 0.94 4.34 5.51
CA LYS A 112 -0.36 4.22 4.85
C LYS A 112 -1.46 3.78 5.83
N ILE A 113 -1.21 2.76 6.65
CA ILE A 113 -2.16 2.30 7.67
C ILE A 113 -2.49 3.44 8.63
N LYS A 114 -1.49 4.17 9.10
CA LYS A 114 -1.71 5.32 10.00
C LYS A 114 -2.50 6.45 9.36
N ALA A 115 -2.49 6.54 8.03
CA ALA A 115 -3.30 7.48 7.25
C ALA A 115 -4.66 6.91 6.81
N GLY A 116 -5.01 5.68 7.23
CA GLY A 116 -6.28 5.04 6.87
C GLY A 116 -6.32 4.38 5.51
N VAL A 117 -5.18 4.26 4.83
CA VAL A 117 -5.08 3.54 3.55
C VAL A 117 -4.99 2.04 3.81
N THR A 118 -5.85 1.27 3.14
CA THR A 118 -5.92 -0.19 3.30
C THR A 118 -5.62 -0.97 2.02
N SER A 119 -5.56 -0.27 0.89
CA SER A 119 -5.22 -0.86 -0.41
C SER A 119 -4.37 0.11 -1.23
N SER A 120 -3.41 -0.38 -1.99
CA SER A 120 -2.50 0.47 -2.75
C SER A 120 -2.09 -0.16 -4.08
N LEU A 121 -2.00 0.66 -5.14
CA LEU A 121 -1.31 0.33 -6.38
C LEU A 121 0.09 0.93 -6.33
N ILE A 122 1.09 0.07 -6.34
CA ILE A 122 2.48 0.44 -6.12
C ILE A 122 3.24 0.24 -7.42
N LEU A 123 3.78 1.32 -7.97
CA LEU A 123 4.71 1.25 -9.08
C LEU A 123 6.09 0.91 -8.52
N PHE A 124 6.58 -0.27 -8.91
CA PHE A 124 7.92 -0.68 -8.54
C PHE A 124 8.91 -0.06 -9.48
N GLY A 125 9.22 1.19 -9.19
CA GLY A 125 10.08 2.03 -9.96
C GLY A 125 9.51 3.42 -10.26
N GLY A 126 10.25 4.25 -10.95
CA GLY A 126 9.85 5.59 -11.36
C GLY A 126 10.78 6.19 -12.39
N GLY A 127 10.24 6.88 -13.40
CA GLY A 127 11.03 7.50 -14.46
C GLY A 127 11.23 6.61 -15.68
N THR A 128 12.25 6.93 -16.46
CA THR A 128 12.46 6.32 -17.77
C THR A 128 13.30 5.06 -17.78
N ASP A 129 14.12 4.87 -16.74
CA ASP A 129 15.16 3.84 -16.78
C ASP A 129 15.12 2.87 -15.62
N LEU A 130 13.90 2.45 -15.25
CA LEU A 130 13.66 1.73 -14.18
C LEU A 130 14.25 0.49 -14.05
N LEU A 131 15.09 -0.04 -13.33
CA LEU A 131 14.58 -0.90 -12.81
C LEU A 131 15.19 -2.15 -12.38
N ARG A 132 15.22 -2.50 -11.30
CA ARG A 132 15.52 -3.82 -10.71
C ARG A 132 14.52 -4.91 -11.16
N SER A 133 14.02 -4.79 -12.38
CA SER A 133 13.28 -5.85 -13.06
C SER A 133 14.18 -7.02 -13.50
N ASP A 134 15.50 -6.78 -13.56
CA ASP A 134 16.54 -7.80 -13.70
C ASP A 134 16.52 -8.82 -12.55
N LYS A 135 16.04 -8.42 -11.39
CA LYS A 135 15.95 -9.28 -10.19
C LYS A 135 14.51 -9.30 -9.67
N PRO A 136 13.68 -10.24 -10.12
CA PRO A 136 12.27 -10.36 -9.68
C PRO A 136 12.12 -10.41 -8.16
N ASP A 137 13.13 -10.91 -7.46
CA ASP A 137 13.15 -11.03 -6.01
C ASP A 137 12.92 -9.70 -5.29
N TYR A 138 13.34 -8.57 -5.86
CA TYR A 138 13.11 -7.26 -5.27
C TYR A 138 11.63 -6.91 -5.21
N ALA A 139 10.91 -7.13 -6.31
CA ALA A 139 9.47 -6.85 -6.35
C ALA A 139 8.68 -7.85 -5.49
N VAL A 140 9.09 -9.12 -5.50
CA VAL A 140 8.47 -10.18 -4.69
C VAL A 140 8.67 -9.88 -3.20
N SER A 141 9.88 -9.53 -2.80
CA SER A 141 10.21 -9.21 -1.42
C SER A 141 9.48 -7.95 -0.94
N TYR A 142 9.41 -6.93 -1.79
CA TYR A 142 8.61 -5.74 -1.52
C TYR A 142 7.13 -6.08 -1.30
N ALA A 143 6.53 -6.84 -2.22
CA ALA A 143 5.12 -7.23 -2.13
C ALA A 143 4.83 -8.05 -0.88
N LYS A 144 5.72 -8.97 -0.53
CA LYS A 144 5.63 -9.81 0.67
C LYS A 144 5.66 -8.93 1.94
N SER A 145 6.70 -8.12 2.10
CA SER A 145 6.87 -7.25 3.27
C SER A 145 5.73 -6.23 3.41
N PHE A 146 5.25 -5.69 2.29
CA PHE A 146 4.10 -4.80 2.28
C PHE A 146 2.83 -5.49 2.79
N GLY A 147 2.55 -6.71 2.28
CA GLY A 147 1.39 -7.51 2.66
C GLY A 147 1.44 -8.01 4.12
N GLU A 148 2.61 -8.40 4.61
CA GLU A 148 2.81 -8.83 6.00
C GLU A 148 2.48 -7.74 7.02
N ASN A 149 2.57 -6.47 6.61
CA ASN A 149 2.15 -5.32 7.42
C ASN A 149 0.64 -5.02 7.30
N GLY A 150 -0.15 -5.88 6.63
CA GLY A 150 -1.61 -5.84 6.67
C GLY A 150 -2.28 -4.95 5.62
N ILE A 151 -1.57 -4.44 4.63
CA ILE A 151 -2.15 -3.70 3.50
C ILE A 151 -2.27 -4.60 2.27
N LYS A 152 -3.40 -4.48 1.56
CA LYS A 152 -3.55 -5.08 0.24
C LYS A 152 -2.78 -4.24 -0.78
N GLY A 153 -1.94 -4.89 -1.59
CA GLY A 153 -1.15 -4.18 -2.60
C GLY A 153 -1.12 -4.92 -3.93
N ILE A 154 -1.06 -4.13 -5.00
CA ILE A 154 -0.68 -4.59 -6.33
C ILE A 154 0.65 -3.92 -6.63
N VAL A 155 1.71 -4.72 -6.76
CA VAL A 155 3.02 -4.22 -7.17
C VAL A 155 3.11 -4.34 -8.68
N ALA A 156 3.07 -3.20 -9.35
CA ALA A 156 3.18 -3.12 -10.79
C ALA A 156 4.66 -3.01 -11.19
N VAL A 157 5.15 -4.05 -11.85
CA VAL A 157 6.49 -4.09 -12.45
C VAL A 157 6.29 -4.02 -13.96
N GLY A 158 6.94 -3.09 -14.60
CA GLY A 158 6.71 -2.89 -16.01
C GLY A 158 7.95 -2.51 -16.79
N PRO A 159 7.89 -2.73 -18.11
CA PRO A 159 8.94 -2.30 -19.00
C PRO A 159 8.96 -0.78 -19.07
N ASN A 160 10.11 -0.27 -19.42
CA ASN A 160 10.35 1.13 -19.65
C ASN A 160 9.64 1.70 -20.87
N ARG A 161 9.85 2.98 -21.09
CA ARG A 161 9.32 3.67 -22.27
C ARG A 161 9.88 3.07 -23.56
N PRO A 162 9.04 2.98 -24.63
CA PRO A 162 9.54 2.67 -25.95
C PRO A 162 10.61 3.70 -26.39
N PRO A 163 11.51 3.35 -27.34
CA PRO A 163 11.44 2.14 -28.16
C PRO A 163 11.99 0.90 -27.46
N TYR A 164 11.41 -0.25 -27.77
CA TYR A 164 11.91 -1.55 -27.36
C TYR A 164 12.70 -2.22 -28.49
N PRO A 165 13.67 -3.11 -28.20
CA PRO A 165 14.10 -3.55 -26.87
C PRO A 165 14.95 -2.50 -26.16
N THR A 166 14.79 -2.42 -24.83
CA THR A 166 15.67 -1.62 -23.97
C THR A 166 16.64 -2.56 -23.29
N MET A 167 17.94 -2.34 -23.46
CA MET A 167 18.94 -3.17 -22.81
C MET A 167 19.07 -2.77 -21.36
N PHE A 168 18.92 -3.76 -20.48
CA PHE A 168 19.25 -3.64 -19.08
C PHE A 168 20.63 -4.26 -18.84
N TYR A 169 21.37 -3.72 -17.90
CA TYR A 169 22.65 -4.29 -17.54
C TYR A 169 22.56 -4.86 -16.12
N ASP A 170 22.97 -6.12 -16.00
CA ASP A 170 23.34 -6.66 -14.70
C ASP A 170 24.61 -5.95 -14.24
N LYS A 171 24.49 -5.25 -13.12
CA LYS A 171 25.58 -4.39 -12.65
C LYS A 171 26.66 -5.12 -11.85
N GLU A 172 26.38 -6.30 -11.36
CA GLU A 172 27.43 -7.13 -10.75
C GLU A 172 28.42 -7.61 -11.81
N ASN A 173 27.90 -7.86 -13.01
CA ASN A 173 28.69 -8.42 -14.11
C ASN A 173 28.86 -7.49 -15.31
N ASN A 174 28.20 -6.32 -15.30
CA ASN A 174 28.14 -5.38 -16.43
C ASN A 174 27.76 -6.04 -17.76
N THR A 175 26.88 -7.04 -17.67
CA THR A 175 26.38 -7.79 -18.83
C THR A 175 24.97 -7.35 -19.18
N PRO A 176 24.62 -7.26 -20.49
CA PRO A 176 23.25 -7.03 -20.91
C PRO A 176 22.36 -8.17 -20.40
N VAL A 177 21.19 -7.81 -19.90
CA VAL A 177 20.13 -8.77 -19.55
C VAL A 177 19.04 -8.65 -20.60
N GLU A 178 18.74 -9.73 -21.32
CA GLU A 178 17.68 -9.82 -22.32
C GLU A 178 16.30 -10.00 -21.69
#